data_4e244d290d10087c507d380afcf375ab
#
_entry.id   4e244d290d10087c507d380afcf375ab
#
_cell.length_a   1.000
_cell.length_b   1.000
_cell.length_c   1.000
_cell.angle_alpha   90.00
_cell.angle_beta   90.00
_cell.angle_gamma   90.00
#
_symmetry.space_group_name_H-M   'P 1'
#
loop_
_entity.id
_entity.type
_entity.pdbx_description
1 polymer ?
#
loop_
_entity_poly.entity_id
_entity_poly.type
_entity_poly.pdbx_seq_one_letter_code
_entity_poly.pdbx_strand_id
1 'polypeptide(L)'
;MTVDVKIPESLTRFMQVLKPSGRHLLFSAAGNAVSVLINNYLKRVAAPTHHKTAERLGATPTGHLEKRTSFSSDSSSATVTIPIPGISRAFKSLTITPKKAPFLTLPIASQSYGSTTKEMRSIGWMLFRPPAKGAHKMESGKFDRYQDILMGSKDGEAIPLYLLRNRVNQKQDRTLLPSDASITQAAAQAMAAIIRAKGAA
;
A
#
# COMPACT_ATOMS: atom_id res chain seq x y z
N MET A 1 -10.49 0.98 2.98
CA MET A 1 -10.50 2.34 2.46
C MET A 1 -11.37 2.38 1.22
N THR A 2 -12.23 3.37 1.09
CA THR A 2 -13.24 3.50 0.05
C THR A 2 -12.83 4.61 -0.90
N VAL A 3 -12.91 4.37 -2.19
CA VAL A 3 -12.72 5.37 -3.24
C VAL A 3 -14.08 5.63 -3.85
N ASP A 4 -14.61 6.83 -3.66
CA ASP A 4 -15.85 7.27 -4.29
C ASP A 4 -15.57 7.72 -5.71
N VAL A 5 -16.16 7.04 -6.69
CA VAL A 5 -16.00 7.36 -8.10
C VAL A 5 -17.04 8.41 -8.47
N LYS A 6 -16.60 9.63 -8.79
CA LYS A 6 -17.48 10.65 -9.35
C LYS A 6 -17.88 10.29 -10.78
N ILE A 7 -19.18 10.24 -11.02
CA ILE A 7 -19.77 9.92 -12.32
C ILE A 7 -20.05 11.24 -13.06
N PRO A 8 -19.78 11.34 -14.38
CA PRO A 8 -20.12 12.50 -15.19
C PRO A 8 -21.63 12.82 -15.13
N GLU A 9 -21.98 14.10 -15.11
CA GLU A 9 -23.36 14.57 -14.94
C GLU A 9 -24.31 14.07 -16.04
N SER A 10 -23.82 13.92 -17.27
CA SER A 10 -24.56 13.32 -18.38
C SER A 10 -24.99 11.87 -18.13
N LEU A 11 -24.11 11.09 -17.50
CA LEU A 11 -24.41 9.72 -17.09
C LEU A 11 -25.37 9.67 -15.91
N THR A 12 -25.29 10.64 -15.00
CA THR A 12 -26.19 10.74 -13.84
C THR A 12 -27.66 10.95 -14.30
N ARG A 13 -27.89 11.82 -15.27
CA ARG A 13 -29.23 12.04 -15.85
C ARG A 13 -29.78 10.78 -16.53
N PHE A 14 -28.94 10.07 -17.27
CA PHE A 14 -29.34 8.81 -17.90
C PHE A 14 -29.68 7.74 -16.85
N MET A 15 -28.95 7.65 -15.78
CA MET A 15 -29.22 6.68 -14.72
C MET A 15 -30.51 6.91 -13.97
N GLN A 16 -31.04 8.15 -13.93
CA GLN A 16 -32.33 8.44 -13.30
C GLN A 16 -33.51 7.77 -14.03
N VAL A 17 -33.35 7.51 -15.31
CA VAL A 17 -34.40 6.87 -16.15
C VAL A 17 -34.34 5.34 -16.11
N LEU A 18 -33.21 4.79 -15.67
CA LEU A 18 -32.99 3.34 -15.61
C LEU A 18 -33.67 2.69 -14.40
N LYS A 19 -34.21 1.48 -14.63
CA LYS A 19 -34.66 0.60 -13.53
C LYS A 19 -33.50 0.24 -12.60
N PRO A 20 -33.74 -0.08 -11.31
CA PRO A 20 -32.68 -0.42 -10.34
C PRO A 20 -31.73 -1.53 -10.83
N SER A 21 -32.25 -2.55 -11.51
CA SER A 21 -31.44 -3.64 -12.07
C SER A 21 -30.46 -3.18 -13.16
N GLY A 22 -30.90 -2.23 -14.01
CA GLY A 22 -30.04 -1.63 -15.04
C GLY A 22 -28.93 -0.77 -14.41
N ARG A 23 -29.29 0.01 -13.37
CA ARG A 23 -28.30 0.80 -12.60
C ARG A 23 -27.26 -0.08 -11.93
N HIS A 24 -27.69 -1.15 -11.24
CA HIS A 24 -26.78 -2.10 -10.61
C HIS A 24 -25.77 -2.68 -11.62
N LEU A 25 -26.20 -3.03 -12.82
CA LEU A 25 -25.30 -3.54 -13.87
C LEU A 25 -24.22 -2.51 -14.27
N LEU A 26 -24.59 -1.24 -14.40
CA LEU A 26 -23.64 -0.16 -14.73
C LEU A 26 -22.63 0.05 -13.61
N PHE A 27 -23.09 0.11 -12.35
CA PHE A 27 -22.18 0.25 -11.21
C PHE A 27 -21.29 -0.97 -11.03
N SER A 28 -21.79 -2.17 -11.29
CA SER A 28 -20.97 -3.39 -11.26
C SER A 28 -19.86 -3.35 -12.32
N ALA A 29 -20.16 -2.93 -13.54
CA ALA A 29 -19.15 -2.77 -14.59
C ALA A 29 -18.11 -1.70 -14.23
N ALA A 30 -18.53 -0.56 -13.70
CA ALA A 30 -17.65 0.50 -13.24
C ALA A 30 -16.73 0.04 -12.11
N GLY A 31 -17.29 -0.60 -11.08
CA GLY A 31 -16.53 -1.12 -9.94
C GLY A 31 -15.49 -2.14 -10.35
N ASN A 32 -15.83 -3.06 -11.25
CA ASN A 32 -14.89 -4.01 -11.81
C ASN A 32 -13.74 -3.33 -12.58
N ALA A 33 -14.07 -2.40 -13.49
CA ALA A 33 -13.08 -1.69 -14.28
C ALA A 33 -12.10 -0.88 -13.41
N VAL A 34 -12.61 -0.18 -12.39
CA VAL A 34 -11.79 0.57 -11.44
C VAL A 34 -10.92 -0.37 -10.60
N SER A 35 -11.45 -1.51 -10.16
CA SER A 35 -10.68 -2.52 -9.42
C SER A 35 -9.52 -3.06 -10.26
N VAL A 36 -9.75 -3.39 -11.52
CA VAL A 36 -8.73 -3.84 -12.48
C VAL A 36 -7.69 -2.74 -12.73
N LEU A 37 -8.11 -1.49 -12.92
CA LEU A 37 -7.21 -0.35 -13.10
C LEU A 37 -6.28 -0.20 -11.89
N ILE A 38 -6.83 -0.19 -10.68
CA ILE A 38 -6.05 -0.05 -9.44
C ILE A 38 -5.07 -1.22 -9.28
N ASN A 39 -5.51 -2.46 -9.51
CA ASN A 39 -4.63 -3.63 -9.43
C ASN A 39 -3.45 -3.54 -10.41
N ASN A 40 -3.72 -3.15 -11.66
CA ASN A 40 -2.68 -2.98 -12.68
C ASN A 40 -1.73 -1.83 -12.35
N TYR A 41 -2.25 -0.74 -11.80
CA TYR A 41 -1.46 0.39 -11.35
C TYR A 41 -0.54 0.00 -10.20
N LEU A 42 -1.05 -0.68 -9.19
CA LEU A 42 -0.29 -1.14 -8.04
C LEU A 42 0.82 -2.12 -8.44
N LYS A 43 0.60 -2.99 -9.42
CA LYS A 43 1.64 -3.84 -9.99
C LYS A 43 2.81 -3.06 -10.58
N ARG A 44 2.53 -1.94 -11.26
CA ARG A 44 3.54 -1.15 -11.96
C ARG A 44 4.30 -0.19 -11.07
N VAL A 45 3.60 0.48 -10.15
CA VAL A 45 4.10 1.67 -9.45
C VAL A 45 4.51 1.38 -8.03
N ALA A 46 3.86 0.46 -7.36
CA ALA A 46 4.12 0.19 -5.95
C ALA A 46 5.33 -0.74 -5.71
N ALA A 47 5.83 -1.40 -6.76
CA ALA A 47 6.92 -2.34 -6.62
C ALA A 47 8.26 -1.73 -6.17
N PRO A 48 8.71 -0.55 -6.63
CA PRO A 48 10.04 -0.05 -6.29
C PRO A 48 10.07 1.07 -5.27
N THR A 49 8.98 1.42 -4.61
CA THR A 49 8.96 2.69 -3.92
C THR A 49 9.55 2.68 -2.51
N HIS A 50 10.63 3.37 -2.37
CA HIS A 50 10.88 4.40 -1.38
C HIS A 50 11.59 4.00 -0.10
N HIS A 51 12.29 2.89 -0.07
CA HIS A 51 13.25 2.68 1.00
C HIS A 51 14.68 2.76 0.47
N LYS A 52 15.16 3.98 0.18
CA LYS A 52 16.56 4.21 -0.23
C LYS A 52 17.56 3.47 0.65
N THR A 53 17.25 3.32 1.93
CA THR A 53 18.08 2.55 2.87
C THR A 53 17.92 1.05 2.65
N ALA A 54 16.71 0.55 2.44
CA ALA A 54 16.46 -0.87 2.17
C ALA A 54 17.03 -1.27 0.81
N GLU A 55 16.86 -0.43 -0.20
CA GLU A 55 17.43 -0.62 -1.55
C GLU A 55 18.96 -0.64 -1.50
N ARG A 56 19.60 0.27 -0.75
CA ARG A 56 21.06 0.24 -0.53
C ARG A 56 21.57 -1.03 0.14
N LEU A 57 20.71 -1.73 0.89
CA LEU A 57 21.00 -3.00 1.55
C LEU A 57 20.49 -4.21 0.75
N GLY A 58 20.09 -3.99 -0.50
CA GLY A 58 19.63 -5.06 -1.40
C GLY A 58 18.24 -5.60 -1.09
N ALA A 59 17.45 -4.89 -0.27
CA ALA A 59 16.06 -5.24 -0.03
C ALA A 59 15.17 -4.67 -1.13
N THR A 60 14.51 -5.52 -1.86
CA THR A 60 13.44 -5.12 -2.77
C THR A 60 12.10 -5.20 -2.01
N PRO A 61 11.34 -4.11 -1.90
CA PRO A 61 9.99 -4.18 -1.37
C PRO A 61 9.15 -5.07 -2.28
N THR A 62 8.95 -6.31 -1.91
CA THR A 62 7.99 -7.18 -2.57
C THR A 62 6.60 -6.72 -2.14
N GLY A 63 6.05 -5.74 -2.86
CA GLY A 63 4.67 -5.35 -2.64
C GLY A 63 3.76 -6.45 -3.14
N HIS A 64 3.18 -7.22 -2.26
CA HIS A 64 2.00 -8.04 -2.56
C HIS A 64 0.75 -7.15 -2.66
N LEU A 65 0.90 -5.99 -3.31
CA LEU A 65 -0.15 -4.99 -3.39
C LEU A 65 -1.20 -5.36 -4.44
N GLU A 66 -0.80 -6.12 -5.45
CA GLU A 66 -1.59 -6.39 -6.65
C GLU A 66 -2.78 -7.34 -6.46
N LYS A 67 -2.91 -8.01 -5.32
CA LYS A 67 -3.88 -9.11 -5.19
C LYS A 67 -5.06 -8.84 -4.27
N ARG A 68 -5.32 -7.60 -3.87
CA ARG A 68 -6.23 -7.36 -2.75
C ARG A 68 -7.32 -6.32 -2.97
N THR A 69 -7.51 -5.81 -4.16
CA THR A 69 -8.68 -4.99 -4.43
C THR A 69 -9.89 -5.86 -4.68
N SER A 70 -10.97 -5.55 -4.01
CA SER A 70 -12.30 -6.09 -4.27
C SER A 70 -13.27 -4.95 -4.53
N PHE A 71 -14.40 -5.24 -5.17
CA PHE A 71 -15.47 -4.27 -5.29
C PHE A 71 -16.81 -4.88 -4.90
N SER A 72 -17.72 -4.02 -4.48
CA SER A 72 -19.14 -4.31 -4.30
C SER A 72 -19.94 -3.20 -4.97
N SER A 73 -21.13 -3.51 -5.43
CA SER A 73 -22.01 -2.54 -6.08
C SER A 73 -23.46 -2.78 -5.70
N ASP A 74 -24.23 -1.69 -5.75
CA ASP A 74 -25.69 -1.69 -5.64
C ASP A 74 -26.31 -0.86 -6.80
N SER A 75 -27.57 -0.48 -6.68
CA SER A 75 -28.25 0.34 -7.68
C SER A 75 -27.89 1.83 -7.62
N SER A 76 -27.07 2.25 -6.68
CA SER A 76 -26.74 3.67 -6.43
C SER A 76 -25.24 3.94 -6.46
N SER A 77 -24.41 2.93 -6.21
CA SER A 77 -22.97 3.10 -6.06
C SER A 77 -22.16 1.85 -6.39
N ALA A 78 -20.86 2.05 -6.62
CA ALA A 78 -19.86 0.99 -6.59
C ALA A 78 -18.74 1.37 -5.63
N THR A 79 -18.40 0.47 -4.74
CA THR A 79 -17.35 0.64 -3.74
C THR A 79 -16.17 -0.26 -4.07
N VAL A 80 -14.98 0.32 -4.25
CA VAL A 80 -13.73 -0.45 -4.40
C VAL A 80 -12.97 -0.42 -3.10
N THR A 81 -12.70 -1.60 -2.55
CA THR A 81 -11.98 -1.77 -1.29
C THR A 81 -10.55 -2.19 -1.53
N ILE A 82 -9.61 -1.47 -0.94
CA ILE A 82 -8.16 -1.73 -1.00
C ILE A 82 -7.68 -2.04 0.42
N PRO A 83 -7.63 -3.31 0.85
CA PRO A 83 -7.27 -3.69 2.22
C PRO A 83 -5.76 -3.72 2.45
N ILE A 84 -5.02 -2.77 1.88
CA ILE A 84 -3.58 -2.69 1.97
C ILE A 84 -3.18 -1.74 3.10
N PRO A 85 -2.41 -2.19 4.09
CA PRO A 85 -1.88 -1.30 5.11
C PRO A 85 -1.06 -0.16 4.49
N GLY A 86 -1.31 1.05 4.93
CA GLY A 86 -0.58 2.23 4.47
C GLY A 86 -1.08 2.89 3.18
N ILE A 87 -2.02 2.27 2.44
CA ILE A 87 -2.60 2.91 1.24
C ILE A 87 -3.31 4.23 1.56
N SER A 88 -3.79 4.41 2.80
CA SER A 88 -4.37 5.65 3.29
C SER A 88 -3.43 6.86 3.17
N ARG A 89 -2.13 6.60 3.00
CA ARG A 89 -1.12 7.63 2.72
C ARG A 89 -1.35 8.33 1.37
N ALA A 90 -2.05 7.71 0.44
CA ALA A 90 -2.45 8.37 -0.82
C ALA A 90 -3.32 9.62 -0.57
N PHE A 91 -4.03 9.68 0.55
CA PHE A 91 -5.02 10.72 0.86
C PHE A 91 -4.59 11.66 1.97
N LYS A 92 -3.77 11.21 2.90
CA LYS A 92 -3.31 12.00 4.05
C LYS A 92 -1.95 11.55 4.55
N SER A 93 -1.24 12.48 5.17
CA SER A 93 -0.05 12.15 5.96
C SER A 93 -0.45 11.31 7.18
N LEU A 94 0.41 10.36 7.55
CA LEU A 94 0.17 9.46 8.66
C LEU A 94 1.34 9.52 9.63
N THR A 95 1.03 9.57 10.92
CA THR A 95 2.00 9.29 11.98
C THR A 95 1.70 7.92 12.55
N ILE A 96 2.68 7.04 12.44
CA ILE A 96 2.61 5.67 12.95
C ILE A 96 3.41 5.61 14.23
N THR A 97 2.77 5.13 15.30
CA THR A 97 3.40 4.87 16.59
C THR A 97 3.23 3.40 16.97
N PRO A 98 4.13 2.83 17.76
CA PRO A 98 3.98 1.46 18.24
C PRO A 98 2.79 1.38 19.20
N LYS A 99 2.00 0.30 19.11
CA LYS A 99 0.82 0.09 19.98
C LYS A 99 1.08 -0.89 21.12
N LYS A 100 1.86 -1.93 20.88
CA LYS A 100 2.09 -3.02 21.85
C LYS A 100 3.58 -3.22 22.18
N ALA A 101 4.46 -2.62 21.43
CA ALA A 101 5.91 -2.71 21.61
C ALA A 101 6.49 -1.32 21.88
N PRO A 102 7.66 -1.19 22.51
CA PRO A 102 8.28 0.11 22.75
C PRO A 102 8.75 0.80 21.46
N PHE A 103 8.95 0.06 20.38
CA PHE A 103 9.44 0.60 19.11
C PHE A 103 8.72 -0.03 17.92
N LEU A 104 8.64 0.73 16.83
CA LEU A 104 8.37 0.22 15.49
C LEU A 104 9.65 -0.44 14.96
N THR A 105 9.51 -1.61 14.38
CA THR A 105 10.59 -2.32 13.69
C THR A 105 10.44 -2.13 12.19
N LEU A 106 11.34 -1.34 11.60
CA LEU A 106 11.35 -1.07 10.17
C LEU A 106 12.38 -1.99 9.51
N PRO A 107 11.99 -2.90 8.62
CA PRO A 107 12.93 -3.78 7.93
C PRO A 107 13.89 -2.95 7.07
N ILE A 108 15.20 -3.26 7.15
CA ILE A 108 16.26 -2.58 6.40
C ILE A 108 17.13 -3.55 5.59
N ALA A 109 17.01 -4.84 5.81
CA ALA A 109 17.71 -5.88 5.06
C ALA A 109 16.72 -6.72 4.25
N SER A 110 17.16 -7.30 3.13
CA SER A 110 16.34 -8.16 2.27
C SER A 110 15.71 -9.32 3.04
N GLN A 111 16.49 -9.92 3.96
CA GLN A 111 16.06 -11.05 4.79
C GLN A 111 14.91 -10.72 5.74
N SER A 112 14.80 -9.45 6.16
CA SER A 112 13.76 -9.00 7.10
C SER A 112 12.53 -8.41 6.42
N TYR A 113 12.59 -8.24 5.11
CA TYR A 113 11.50 -7.59 4.40
C TYR A 113 10.25 -8.47 4.35
N GLY A 114 9.10 -7.89 4.71
CA GLY A 114 7.82 -8.63 4.79
C GLY A 114 7.67 -9.52 6.02
N SER A 115 8.71 -9.62 6.87
CA SER A 115 8.71 -10.47 8.06
C SER A 115 8.70 -9.65 9.34
N THR A 116 7.96 -10.14 10.32
CA THR A 116 8.00 -9.61 11.69
C THR A 116 9.20 -10.17 12.45
N THR A 117 9.58 -9.50 13.54
CA THR A 117 10.65 -10.00 14.43
C THR A 117 10.33 -11.37 15.01
N LYS A 118 9.05 -11.71 15.19
CA LYS A 118 8.61 -13.02 15.66
C LYS A 118 8.87 -14.10 14.60
N GLU A 119 8.50 -13.82 13.35
CA GLU A 119 8.73 -14.74 12.22
C GLU A 119 10.22 -14.93 11.97
N MET A 120 11.03 -13.87 12.06
CA MET A 120 12.48 -14.00 11.92
C MET A 120 13.06 -14.95 12.98
N ARG A 121 12.62 -14.85 14.23
CA ARG A 121 13.03 -15.79 15.28
C ARG A 121 12.61 -17.23 15.00
N SER A 122 11.39 -17.43 14.46
CA SER A 122 10.87 -18.78 14.15
C SER A 122 11.66 -19.48 13.03
N ILE A 123 12.32 -18.73 12.16
CA ILE A 123 13.19 -19.24 11.08
C ILE A 123 14.68 -19.26 11.45
N GLY A 124 14.98 -19.15 12.75
CA GLY A 124 16.32 -19.37 13.30
C GLY A 124 17.21 -18.13 13.44
N TRP A 125 16.67 -16.91 13.25
CA TRP A 125 17.44 -15.70 13.51
C TRP A 125 17.48 -15.37 15.00
N MET A 126 18.66 -15.17 15.55
CA MET A 126 18.87 -14.63 16.89
C MET A 126 18.89 -13.10 16.80
N LEU A 127 17.87 -12.44 17.37
CA LEU A 127 17.73 -10.98 17.32
C LEU A 127 18.29 -10.36 18.61
N PHE A 128 19.18 -9.37 18.46
CA PHE A 128 19.80 -8.66 19.57
C PHE A 128 20.01 -7.18 19.26
N ARG A 129 20.10 -6.38 20.29
CA ARG A 129 20.56 -4.98 20.18
C ARG A 129 22.05 -4.96 20.48
N PRO A 130 22.86 -4.29 19.64
CA PRO A 130 24.26 -4.07 19.97
C PRO A 130 24.37 -3.33 21.30
N PRO A 131 25.33 -3.68 22.16
CA PRO A 131 25.54 -2.95 23.40
C PRO A 131 25.94 -1.50 23.12
N ALA A 132 25.44 -0.57 23.92
CA ALA A 132 25.71 0.87 23.78
C ALA A 132 27.23 1.22 23.91
N LYS A 133 28.00 0.38 24.60
CA LYS A 133 29.43 0.51 24.76
C LYS A 133 30.16 -0.25 23.64
N GLY A 134 30.47 0.41 22.56
CA GLY A 134 31.19 -0.17 21.40
C GLY A 134 30.88 0.52 20.09
N ALA A 135 29.96 1.42 20.07
CA ALA A 135 29.75 2.31 18.93
C ALA A 135 30.99 3.23 18.87
N HIS A 136 31.88 2.95 17.94
CA HIS A 136 32.95 3.90 17.62
C HIS A 136 32.29 5.24 17.32
N LYS A 137 32.64 6.27 18.11
CA LYS A 137 32.32 7.65 17.86
C LYS A 137 32.85 7.98 16.47
N MET A 138 32.00 7.95 15.46
CA MET A 138 32.39 8.50 14.16
C MET A 138 32.65 9.99 14.39
N GLU A 139 33.79 10.48 13.92
CA GLU A 139 34.25 11.87 14.05
C GLU A 139 33.29 12.97 13.59
N SER A 140 32.16 12.62 13.05
CA SER A 140 31.17 13.56 12.50
C SER A 140 30.06 14.01 13.45
N GLY A 141 30.14 13.69 14.76
CA GLY A 141 29.18 14.19 15.77
C GLY A 141 27.71 13.78 15.56
N LYS A 142 27.42 12.93 14.61
CA LYS A 142 26.05 12.55 14.23
C LYS A 142 25.74 11.12 14.71
N PHE A 143 25.01 11.07 15.81
CA PHE A 143 24.18 9.96 16.28
C PHE A 143 24.87 8.63 16.57
N ASP A 144 24.62 8.18 17.78
CA ASP A 144 24.82 6.80 18.26
C ASP A 144 23.83 5.87 17.55
N ARG A 145 24.10 5.61 16.23
CA ARG A 145 23.15 4.98 15.29
C ARG A 145 22.92 3.51 15.57
N TYR A 146 23.74 2.88 16.38
CA TYR A 146 23.63 1.45 16.66
C TYR A 146 22.53 1.11 17.69
N GLN A 147 22.18 2.04 18.59
CA GLN A 147 21.10 1.82 19.56
C GLN A 147 19.73 1.69 18.91
N ASP A 148 19.57 2.26 17.73
CA ASP A 148 18.32 2.24 16.95
C ASP A 148 18.25 1.04 15.98
N ILE A 149 19.21 0.12 16.02
CA ILE A 149 19.28 -1.02 15.12
C ILE A 149 19.04 -2.32 15.91
N LEU A 150 18.19 -3.18 15.33
CA LEU A 150 18.06 -4.56 15.75
C LEU A 150 18.86 -5.44 14.79
N MET A 151 19.91 -6.04 15.30
CA MET A 151 20.75 -6.98 14.57
C MET A 151 20.13 -8.37 14.61
N GLY A 152 20.39 -9.15 13.58
CA GLY A 152 20.12 -10.58 13.56
C GLY A 152 21.39 -11.34 13.29
N SER A 153 21.58 -12.47 13.98
CA SER A 153 22.65 -13.43 13.70
C SER A 153 22.05 -14.77 13.30
N LYS A 154 22.61 -15.35 12.25
CA LYS A 154 22.28 -16.68 11.76
C LYS A 154 23.52 -17.27 11.10
N ASP A 155 23.83 -18.54 11.35
CA ASP A 155 24.96 -19.26 10.76
C ASP A 155 26.33 -18.55 10.96
N GLY A 156 26.49 -17.83 12.10
CA GLY A 156 27.71 -17.11 12.44
C GLY A 156 27.84 -15.69 11.85
N GLU A 157 26.94 -15.33 10.95
CA GLU A 157 26.90 -13.98 10.37
C GLU A 157 25.93 -13.07 11.15
N ALA A 158 26.35 -11.84 11.43
CA ALA A 158 25.50 -10.83 12.08
C ALA A 158 25.25 -9.65 11.14
N ILE A 159 24.00 -9.38 10.85
CA ILE A 159 23.57 -8.30 9.94
C ILE A 159 22.52 -7.39 10.58
N PRO A 160 22.45 -6.09 10.19
CA PRO A 160 21.40 -5.20 10.64
C PRO A 160 20.08 -5.55 9.93
N LEU A 161 19.07 -6.00 10.69
CA LEU A 161 17.79 -6.43 10.14
C LEU A 161 16.72 -5.35 10.21
N TYR A 162 16.64 -4.62 11.33
CA TYR A 162 15.58 -3.65 11.54
C TYR A 162 16.10 -2.35 12.13
N LEU A 163 15.50 -1.24 11.69
CA LEU A 163 15.64 0.04 12.35
C LEU A 163 14.50 0.21 13.37
N LEU A 164 14.83 0.63 14.59
CA LEU A 164 13.90 0.86 15.67
C LEU A 164 13.50 2.34 15.70
N ARG A 165 12.20 2.63 15.77
CA ARG A 165 11.69 4.00 15.82
C ARG A 165 10.52 4.12 16.79
N ASN A 166 10.49 5.20 17.58
CA ASN A 166 9.36 5.53 18.44
C ASN A 166 8.16 6.01 17.65
N ARG A 167 8.40 6.63 16.49
CA ARG A 167 7.37 7.09 15.56
C ARG A 167 7.93 7.18 14.15
N VAL A 168 7.05 7.03 13.18
CA VAL A 168 7.36 7.27 11.75
C VAL A 168 6.31 8.21 11.19
N ASN A 169 6.74 9.33 10.65
CA ASN A 169 5.89 10.26 9.92
C ASN A 169 5.98 9.93 8.44
N GLN A 170 4.88 9.49 7.86
CA GLN A 170 4.75 9.26 6.42
C GLN A 170 4.02 10.43 5.80
N LYS A 171 4.68 11.13 4.89
CA LYS A 171 4.04 12.20 4.11
C LYS A 171 2.98 11.60 3.19
N GLN A 172 1.95 12.41 2.89
CA GLN A 172 0.99 12.06 1.84
C GLN A 172 1.72 11.78 0.53
N ASP A 173 1.26 10.76 -0.16
CA ASP A 173 1.83 10.36 -1.45
C ASP A 173 0.69 9.95 -2.39
N ARG A 174 0.26 10.90 -3.21
CA ARG A 174 -0.84 10.70 -4.17
C ARG A 174 -0.47 9.77 -5.32
N THR A 175 0.82 9.50 -5.52
CA THR A 175 1.28 8.61 -6.58
C THR A 175 1.05 7.12 -6.27
N LEU A 176 0.58 6.80 -5.07
CA LEU A 176 0.23 5.42 -4.69
C LEU A 176 -1.04 4.89 -5.38
N LEU A 177 -1.85 5.76 -5.95
CA LEU A 177 -3.07 5.42 -6.66
C LEU A 177 -3.12 6.10 -8.03
N PRO A 178 -3.92 5.56 -8.99
CA PRO A 178 -4.20 6.27 -10.24
C PRO A 178 -4.83 7.63 -9.96
N SER A 179 -4.68 8.57 -10.89
CA SER A 179 -5.35 9.87 -10.79
C SER A 179 -6.88 9.72 -10.79
N ASP A 180 -7.58 10.65 -10.14
CA ASP A 180 -9.05 10.68 -10.13
C ASP A 180 -9.61 10.71 -11.55
N ALA A 181 -8.95 11.41 -12.48
CA ALA A 181 -9.33 11.45 -13.90
C ALA A 181 -9.25 10.06 -14.54
N SER A 182 -8.18 9.29 -14.28
CA SER A 182 -8.04 7.93 -14.80
C SER A 182 -9.09 6.98 -14.22
N ILE A 183 -9.42 7.12 -12.94
CA ILE A 183 -10.46 6.33 -12.27
C ILE A 183 -11.83 6.65 -12.88
N THR A 184 -12.17 7.94 -13.02
CA THR A 184 -13.43 8.38 -13.63
C THR A 184 -13.56 7.93 -15.08
N GLN A 185 -12.48 8.03 -15.85
CA GLN A 185 -12.46 7.58 -17.24
C GLN A 185 -12.69 6.07 -17.36
N ALA A 186 -12.04 5.26 -16.56
CA ALA A 186 -12.22 3.80 -16.58
C ALA A 186 -13.66 3.41 -16.23
N ALA A 187 -14.24 4.03 -15.20
CA ALA A 187 -15.63 3.81 -14.83
C ALA A 187 -16.60 4.20 -15.96
N ALA A 188 -16.42 5.39 -16.53
CA ALA A 188 -17.29 5.90 -17.61
C ALA A 188 -17.20 5.03 -18.88
N GLN A 189 -16.03 4.59 -19.27
CA GLN A 189 -15.82 3.70 -20.41
C GLN A 189 -16.53 2.35 -20.22
N ALA A 190 -16.41 1.75 -19.02
CA ALA A 190 -17.08 0.50 -18.71
C ALA A 190 -18.61 0.63 -18.74
N MET A 191 -19.16 1.70 -18.17
CA MET A 191 -20.60 1.99 -18.23
C MET A 191 -21.07 2.20 -19.68
N ALA A 192 -20.35 2.99 -20.47
CA ALA A 192 -20.67 3.24 -21.87
C ALA A 192 -20.64 1.95 -22.71
N ALA A 193 -19.74 1.02 -22.43
CA ALA A 193 -19.71 -0.27 -23.12
C ALA A 193 -20.99 -1.09 -22.87
N ILE A 194 -21.47 -1.13 -21.62
CA ILE A 194 -22.73 -1.81 -21.28
C ILE A 194 -23.94 -1.15 -21.97
N ILE A 195 -23.96 0.19 -22.00
CA ILE A 195 -25.05 0.93 -22.66
C ILE A 195 -25.09 0.61 -24.15
N ARG A 196 -23.95 0.63 -24.84
CA ARG A 196 -23.87 0.28 -26.27
C ARG A 196 -24.31 -1.16 -26.54
N ALA A 197 -23.84 -2.11 -25.70
CA ALA A 197 -24.19 -3.52 -25.86
C ALA A 197 -25.73 -3.76 -25.71
N LYS A 198 -26.41 -2.98 -24.86
CA LYS A 198 -27.83 -3.10 -24.64
C LYS A 198 -28.68 -2.23 -25.60
N GLY A 199 -28.09 -1.18 -26.14
CA GLY A 199 -28.77 -0.32 -27.13
C GLY A 199 -28.68 -0.85 -28.56
N ALA A 200 -27.80 -1.86 -28.80
CA ALA A 200 -27.69 -2.55 -30.10
C ALA A 200 -28.54 -3.84 -30.17
N ALA A 201 -29.24 -4.20 -29.11
CA ALA A 201 -30.17 -5.31 -29.00
C ALA A 201 -31.60 -4.80 -28.92
#